data_ecb7ae59cc77d5eb89ee684d7b4bb306
#
_entry.id   ecb7ae59cc77d5eb89ee684d7b4bb306
#
_cell.length_a   1.000
_cell.length_b   1.000
_cell.length_c   1.000
_cell.angle_alpha   90.00
_cell.angle_beta   90.00
_cell.angle_gamma   90.00
#
_symmetry.space_group_name_H-M   'P 1'
#
loop_
_entity.id
_entity.type
_entity.pdbx_description
1 polymer ?
#
loop_
_entity_poly.entity_id
_entity_poly.type
_entity_poly.pdbx_seq_one_letter_code
_entity_poly.pdbx_strand_id
1 'polypeptide(L)'
;MDEDRAKDDDDSEGNFDDVNEDKNDGDRFFCKNPTERWADVDPLCARAGSGIFTDVDDFDGEGDGFSPDPSLLSLVRENIKVLVVGAGGLGCELLKDLTLSGFKHIDVIDMDTIDVSNLNRQFLFTEEDVGEPKATRAARAVNRRVRGAKVTGH
;
A
#
# COMPACT_ATOMS: atom_id res chain seq x y z
N MET A 1 8.41 11.09 75.82
CA MET A 1 9.26 10.00 75.38
C MET A 1 8.64 9.50 74.09
N ASP A 2 8.93 10.19 72.99
CA ASP A 2 10.07 10.05 72.09
C ASP A 2 9.82 8.80 71.23
N GLU A 3 9.63 8.93 69.99
CA GLU A 3 10.66 9.16 68.97
C GLU A 3 10.05 9.42 67.61
N ASP A 4 10.51 10.48 67.08
CA ASP A 4 10.42 10.84 65.67
C ASP A 4 10.97 9.71 64.78
N ARG A 5 10.24 9.39 63.71
CA ARG A 5 10.83 8.70 62.57
C ARG A 5 10.41 9.35 61.30
N ALA A 6 11.26 10.17 60.81
CA ALA A 6 11.23 10.75 59.47
C ALA A 6 11.00 9.67 58.41
N LYS A 7 10.04 9.93 57.56
CA LYS A 7 9.89 9.24 56.29
C LYS A 7 10.64 10.02 55.23
N ASP A 8 11.71 9.43 54.73
CA ASP A 8 12.38 9.90 53.55
C ASP A 8 11.47 9.59 52.35
N ASP A 9 10.89 10.62 51.79
CA ASP A 9 10.21 10.56 50.51
C ASP A 9 11.28 10.56 49.44
N ASP A 10 11.58 9.36 48.91
CA ASP A 10 12.41 9.17 47.74
C ASP A 10 11.55 9.35 46.48
N ASP A 11 11.40 10.62 46.09
CA ASP A 11 10.85 11.02 44.81
C ASP A 11 11.86 10.70 43.68
N SER A 12 12.03 9.43 43.36
CA SER A 12 12.65 9.04 42.10
C SER A 12 11.68 9.28 40.96
N GLU A 13 11.67 10.50 40.44
CA GLU A 13 11.11 10.81 39.12
C GLU A 13 11.85 9.97 38.08
N GLY A 14 11.27 8.82 37.79
CA GLY A 14 11.65 8.00 36.64
C GLY A 14 11.32 8.77 35.35
N ASN A 15 12.36 9.29 34.76
CA ASN A 15 12.32 9.92 33.44
C ASN A 15 11.85 8.88 32.41
N PHE A 16 10.58 8.97 31.99
CA PHE A 16 9.92 8.10 31.01
C PHE A 16 10.15 8.57 29.56
N ASP A 17 11.26 9.28 29.30
CA ASP A 17 11.55 9.85 27.99
C ASP A 17 12.49 8.99 27.14
N ASP A 18 12.59 7.70 27.39
CA ASP A 18 13.28 6.77 26.48
C ASP A 18 12.31 5.71 25.94
N VAL A 19 11.20 6.17 25.36
CA VAL A 19 10.48 5.35 24.42
C VAL A 19 11.33 5.37 23.15
N ASN A 20 12.23 4.38 23.04
CA ASN A 20 12.81 4.01 21.77
C ASN A 20 11.67 4.00 20.75
N GLU A 21 11.67 4.95 19.84
CA GLU A 21 10.93 4.86 18.59
C GLU A 21 11.43 3.58 17.91
N ASP A 22 10.75 2.48 18.19
CA ASP A 22 10.87 1.25 17.42
C ASP A 22 10.62 1.63 15.98
N LYS A 23 11.73 1.83 15.28
CA LYS A 23 11.76 2.06 13.85
C LYS A 23 10.94 0.98 13.22
N ASN A 24 9.76 1.37 12.84
CA ASN A 24 8.74 0.75 12.07
C ASN A 24 9.23 -0.51 11.35
N ASP A 25 8.91 -1.67 11.91
CA ASP A 25 9.22 -3.00 11.35
C ASP A 25 8.56 -3.24 9.97
N GLY A 26 7.67 -2.32 9.56
CA GLY A 26 7.09 -2.25 8.22
C GLY A 26 8.09 -1.94 7.10
N ASP A 27 9.23 -1.33 7.42
CA ASP A 27 10.26 -1.01 6.42
C ASP A 27 11.12 -2.23 6.01
N ARG A 28 11.00 -3.36 6.72
CA ARG A 28 11.78 -4.57 6.41
C ARG A 28 11.25 -5.35 5.22
N PHE A 29 9.97 -5.26 4.91
CA PHE A 29 9.33 -6.01 3.82
C PHE A 29 9.25 -5.23 2.51
N PHE A 30 9.43 -3.92 2.54
CA PHE A 30 9.35 -3.09 1.34
C PHE A 30 10.70 -2.46 1.08
N CYS A 31 11.21 -2.60 -0.14
CA CYS A 31 12.49 -2.07 -0.59
C CYS A 31 12.75 -0.68 -0.02
N LYS A 32 13.94 -0.48 0.53
CA LYS A 32 14.36 0.75 1.23
C LYS A 32 14.22 2.02 0.36
N ASN A 33 14.22 1.84 -0.95
CA ASN A 33 14.14 2.92 -1.93
C ASN A 33 13.01 2.61 -2.94
N PRO A 34 12.03 3.51 -3.13
CA PRO A 34 10.98 3.33 -4.13
C PRO A 34 11.52 3.12 -5.56
N THR A 35 12.68 3.65 -5.87
CA THR A 35 13.32 3.49 -7.17
C THR A 35 13.91 2.07 -7.33
N GLU A 36 14.51 1.52 -6.27
CA GLU A 36 15.08 0.18 -6.27
C GLU A 36 14.02 -0.91 -6.36
N ARG A 37 12.84 -0.67 -5.79
CA ARG A 37 11.72 -1.60 -5.80
C ARG A 37 11.30 -2.07 -7.18
N TRP A 38 11.46 -1.21 -8.18
CA TRP A 38 11.03 -1.45 -9.55
C TRP A 38 12.18 -1.81 -10.50
N ALA A 39 13.42 -1.78 -10.01
CA ALA A 39 14.60 -2.04 -10.82
C ALA A 39 14.55 -3.42 -11.50
N ASP A 40 13.94 -4.42 -10.86
CA ASP A 40 13.77 -5.75 -11.42
C ASP A 40 12.59 -5.85 -12.40
N VAL A 41 11.62 -4.95 -12.29
CA VAL A 41 10.42 -4.92 -13.14
C VAL A 41 10.63 -4.05 -14.38
N ASP A 42 11.43 -2.99 -14.26
CA ASP A 42 11.73 -2.09 -15.38
C ASP A 42 12.27 -2.83 -16.62
N PRO A 43 13.17 -3.84 -16.49
CA PRO A 43 13.63 -4.63 -17.63
C PRO A 43 12.53 -5.42 -18.32
N LEU A 44 11.48 -5.84 -17.60
CA LEU A 44 10.35 -6.58 -18.19
C LEU A 44 9.52 -5.70 -19.13
N CYS A 45 9.39 -4.42 -18.79
CA CYS A 45 8.67 -3.45 -19.63
C CYS A 45 9.53 -2.90 -20.78
N ALA A 46 10.86 -2.99 -20.63
CA ALA A 46 11.81 -2.54 -21.64
C ALA A 46 12.18 -3.64 -22.64
N ARG A 47 11.82 -4.92 -22.38
CA ARG A 47 12.11 -6.04 -23.30
C ARG A 47 11.07 -6.09 -24.40
N ALA A 48 11.53 -6.24 -25.64
CA ALA A 48 10.69 -6.77 -26.70
C ALA A 48 10.13 -8.11 -26.23
N GLY A 49 8.82 -8.27 -26.26
CA GLY A 49 8.17 -9.52 -25.85
C GLY A 49 8.78 -10.69 -26.62
N SER A 50 9.03 -11.81 -25.94
CA SER A 50 9.43 -13.03 -26.63
C SER A 50 8.28 -13.44 -27.57
N GLY A 51 8.50 -13.33 -28.87
CA GLY A 51 7.86 -13.98 -30.00
C GLY A 51 6.40 -14.41 -30.01
N ILE A 52 5.70 -14.45 -28.87
CA ILE A 52 4.30 -14.87 -28.82
C ILE A 52 3.39 -13.85 -29.54
N PHE A 53 3.85 -12.64 -29.72
CA PHE A 53 3.13 -11.58 -30.46
C PHE A 53 3.87 -11.12 -31.72
N THR A 54 4.99 -11.76 -32.09
CA THR A 54 5.75 -11.41 -33.31
C THR A 54 5.35 -12.24 -34.54
N ASP A 55 4.51 -13.27 -34.37
CA ASP A 55 4.02 -14.09 -35.47
C ASP A 55 2.71 -13.56 -36.09
N VAL A 56 2.41 -12.28 -35.90
CA VAL A 56 1.38 -11.59 -36.67
C VAL A 56 1.99 -10.95 -37.92
N ASP A 57 2.59 -11.78 -38.75
CA ASP A 57 3.01 -11.41 -40.11
C ASP A 57 1.84 -11.06 -41.05
N ASP A 58 0.61 -11.12 -40.53
CA ASP A 58 -0.65 -10.80 -41.26
C ASP A 58 -1.35 -9.53 -40.78
N PHE A 59 -0.70 -8.68 -39.98
CA PHE A 59 -1.25 -7.37 -39.64
C PHE A 59 -0.57 -6.32 -40.52
N ASP A 60 -1.30 -5.88 -41.53
CA ASP A 60 -0.91 -4.83 -42.48
C ASP A 60 -0.55 -3.52 -41.76
N GLY A 61 0.65 -3.47 -41.27
CA GLY A 61 1.57 -2.34 -41.22
C GLY A 61 1.22 -1.13 -40.35
N GLU A 62 0.04 -1.02 -39.75
CA GLU A 62 -0.34 0.08 -38.84
C GLU A 62 -0.84 -0.41 -37.47
N GLY A 63 -0.44 -1.60 -37.07
CA GLY A 63 -0.76 -2.13 -35.76
C GLY A 63 0.02 -1.41 -34.69
N ASP A 64 -0.69 -0.87 -33.69
CA ASP A 64 -0.19 -0.46 -32.37
C ASP A 64 0.45 -1.67 -31.64
N GLY A 65 1.50 -2.23 -32.24
CA GLY A 65 2.32 -3.25 -31.60
C GLY A 65 2.88 -2.66 -30.30
N PHE A 66 2.78 -3.41 -29.21
CA PHE A 66 3.45 -3.02 -27.96
C PHE A 66 4.92 -2.72 -28.24
N SER A 67 5.29 -1.45 -28.17
CA SER A 67 6.67 -1.00 -28.23
C SER A 67 7.20 -0.94 -26.80
N PRO A 68 8.16 -1.80 -26.46
CA PRO A 68 8.79 -1.73 -25.14
C PRO A 68 9.45 -0.38 -24.96
N ASP A 69 9.07 0.33 -23.91
CA ASP A 69 9.61 1.63 -23.57
C ASP A 69 9.96 1.67 -22.09
N PRO A 70 11.20 2.00 -21.72
CA PRO A 70 11.58 2.18 -20.33
C PRO A 70 10.75 3.25 -19.59
N SER A 71 10.13 4.18 -20.31
CA SER A 71 9.27 5.21 -19.74
C SER A 71 7.86 4.70 -19.35
N LEU A 72 7.45 3.52 -19.82
CA LEU A 72 6.11 2.99 -19.61
C LEU A 72 5.75 2.87 -18.13
N LEU A 73 6.65 2.35 -17.30
CA LEU A 73 6.42 2.24 -15.86
C LEU A 73 6.34 3.61 -15.19
N SER A 74 7.14 4.57 -15.65
CA SER A 74 7.04 5.96 -15.16
C SER A 74 5.71 6.57 -15.53
N LEU A 75 5.22 6.32 -16.74
CA LEU A 75 3.90 6.76 -17.20
C LEU A 75 2.79 6.18 -16.32
N VAL A 76 2.81 4.87 -16.07
CA VAL A 76 1.83 4.20 -15.21
C VAL A 76 1.84 4.77 -13.80
N ARG A 77 3.02 4.95 -13.23
CA ARG A 77 3.19 5.43 -11.85
C ARG A 77 2.72 6.87 -11.66
N GLU A 78 2.98 7.73 -12.62
CA GLU A 78 2.78 9.18 -12.44
C GLU A 78 1.47 9.69 -13.06
N ASN A 79 0.98 9.06 -14.12
CA ASN A 79 -0.10 9.62 -14.91
C ASN A 79 -1.39 8.77 -14.92
N ILE A 80 -1.30 7.46 -14.67
CA ILE A 80 -2.50 6.61 -14.70
C ILE A 80 -3.25 6.74 -13.38
N LYS A 81 -4.54 7.06 -13.47
CA LYS A 81 -5.48 7.06 -12.36
C LYS A 81 -6.45 5.90 -12.52
N VAL A 82 -6.59 5.09 -11.48
CA VAL A 82 -7.45 3.90 -11.46
C VAL A 82 -8.64 4.14 -10.55
N LEU A 83 -9.83 3.74 -10.98
CA LEU A 83 -11.01 3.68 -10.14
C LEU A 83 -11.30 2.21 -9.79
N VAL A 84 -11.38 1.93 -8.49
CA VAL A 84 -11.81 0.63 -7.96
C VAL A 84 -13.21 0.79 -7.38
N VAL A 85 -14.17 0.04 -7.88
CA VAL A 85 -15.53 0.02 -7.37
C VAL A 85 -15.74 -1.23 -6.52
N GLY A 86 -15.92 -1.00 -5.22
CA GLY A 86 -16.03 -2.02 -4.19
C GLY A 86 -14.72 -2.25 -3.42
N ALA A 87 -14.81 -2.20 -2.09
CA ALA A 87 -13.72 -2.48 -1.14
C ALA A 87 -14.00 -3.76 -0.33
N GLY A 88 -14.66 -4.74 -0.96
CA GLY A 88 -14.88 -6.08 -0.41
C GLY A 88 -13.61 -6.95 -0.47
N GLY A 89 -13.75 -8.27 -0.43
CA GLY A 89 -12.62 -9.19 -0.48
C GLY A 89 -11.76 -9.00 -1.74
N LEU A 90 -12.40 -9.00 -2.93
CA LEU A 90 -11.72 -8.74 -4.20
C LEU A 90 -11.15 -7.33 -4.29
N GLY A 91 -11.88 -6.31 -3.82
CA GLY A 91 -11.42 -4.93 -3.81
C GLY A 91 -10.16 -4.74 -2.96
N CYS A 92 -10.08 -5.39 -1.80
CA CYS A 92 -8.88 -5.40 -0.96
C CYS A 92 -7.66 -5.98 -1.70
N GLU A 93 -7.85 -7.09 -2.43
CA GLU A 93 -6.78 -7.70 -3.23
C GLU A 93 -6.36 -6.79 -4.38
N LEU A 94 -7.32 -6.24 -5.13
CA LEU A 94 -7.05 -5.31 -6.23
C LEU A 94 -6.28 -4.07 -5.76
N LEU A 95 -6.69 -3.44 -4.66
CA LEU A 95 -6.00 -2.28 -4.10
C LEU A 95 -4.55 -2.60 -3.74
N LYS A 96 -4.31 -3.75 -3.12
CA LYS A 96 -2.97 -4.24 -2.81
C LYS A 96 -2.16 -4.46 -4.09
N ASP A 97 -2.70 -5.23 -5.04
CA ASP A 97 -1.96 -5.64 -6.23
C ASP A 97 -1.66 -4.46 -7.16
N LEU A 98 -2.62 -3.57 -7.37
CA LEU A 98 -2.43 -2.35 -8.17
C LEU A 98 -1.33 -1.46 -7.56
N THR A 99 -1.38 -1.21 -6.25
CA THR A 99 -0.38 -0.36 -5.61
C THR A 99 1.00 -1.01 -5.59
N LEU A 100 1.06 -2.34 -5.42
CA LEU A 100 2.31 -3.09 -5.50
C LEU A 100 2.85 -3.16 -6.94
N SER A 101 1.99 -3.10 -7.95
CA SER A 101 2.38 -3.02 -9.36
C SER A 101 2.83 -1.62 -9.80
N GLY A 102 2.68 -0.61 -8.95
CA GLY A 102 3.19 0.73 -9.20
C GLY A 102 2.15 1.80 -9.50
N PHE A 103 0.87 1.45 -9.57
CA PHE A 103 -0.18 2.46 -9.70
C PHE A 103 -0.26 3.29 -8.42
N LYS A 104 0.05 4.58 -8.52
CA LYS A 104 0.06 5.48 -7.36
C LYS A 104 -1.30 6.10 -7.10
N HIS A 105 -2.02 6.46 -8.15
CA HIS A 105 -3.24 7.23 -8.06
C HIS A 105 -4.46 6.33 -8.22
N ILE A 106 -5.13 6.02 -7.11
CA ILE A 106 -6.29 5.13 -7.09
C ILE A 106 -7.41 5.79 -6.30
N ASP A 107 -8.60 5.86 -6.90
CA ASP A 107 -9.83 6.16 -6.18
C ASP A 107 -10.56 4.85 -5.90
N VAL A 108 -11.06 4.66 -4.69
CA VAL A 108 -11.89 3.52 -4.32
C VAL A 108 -13.26 4.01 -3.82
N ILE A 109 -14.31 3.37 -4.31
CA ILE A 109 -15.70 3.66 -3.95
C ILE A 109 -16.32 2.42 -3.33
N ASP A 110 -16.90 2.56 -2.15
CA ASP A 110 -17.70 1.52 -1.50
C ASP A 110 -18.68 2.19 -0.54
N MET A 111 -19.96 1.84 -0.64
CA MET A 111 -21.00 2.45 0.19
C MET A 111 -21.22 1.72 1.52
N ASP A 112 -20.61 0.55 1.70
CA ASP A 112 -20.78 -0.27 2.89
C ASP A 112 -19.90 0.18 4.05
N THR A 113 -20.32 -0.17 5.25
CA THR A 113 -19.50 -0.19 6.45
C THR A 113 -18.89 -1.56 6.69
N ILE A 114 -17.85 -1.59 7.52
CA ILE A 114 -17.16 -2.82 7.89
C ILE A 114 -17.97 -3.56 8.96
N ASP A 115 -18.18 -4.85 8.72
CA ASP A 115 -18.83 -5.77 9.66
C ASP A 115 -17.82 -6.82 10.14
N VAL A 116 -18.03 -7.36 11.35
CA VAL A 116 -17.18 -8.43 11.92
C VAL A 116 -17.05 -9.62 10.97
N SER A 117 -18.14 -9.98 10.26
CA SER A 117 -18.16 -11.07 9.28
C SER A 117 -17.26 -10.80 8.06
N ASN A 118 -16.82 -9.58 7.86
CA ASN A 118 -15.93 -9.23 6.75
C ASN A 118 -14.46 -9.57 7.05
N LEU A 119 -14.06 -9.57 8.32
CA LEU A 119 -12.66 -9.67 8.75
C LEU A 119 -11.99 -10.99 8.34
N ASN A 120 -12.76 -12.04 8.11
CA ASN A 120 -12.25 -13.34 7.68
C ASN A 120 -11.68 -13.35 6.24
N ARG A 121 -12.00 -12.36 5.40
CA ARG A 121 -11.62 -12.30 3.98
C ARG A 121 -11.22 -10.91 3.47
N GLN A 122 -11.41 -9.87 4.26
CA GLN A 122 -11.08 -8.48 3.90
C GLN A 122 -9.90 -8.01 4.75
N PHE A 123 -8.70 -8.47 4.39
CA PHE A 123 -7.47 -8.36 5.19
C PHE A 123 -6.96 -6.92 5.40
N LEU A 124 -7.53 -5.94 4.73
CA LEU A 124 -7.20 -4.53 4.96
C LEU A 124 -7.82 -3.98 6.25
N PHE A 125 -8.80 -4.67 6.82
CA PHE A 125 -9.56 -4.24 7.98
C PHE A 125 -9.18 -5.03 9.23
N THR A 126 -9.34 -4.37 10.37
CA THR A 126 -9.13 -4.92 11.71
C THR A 126 -10.41 -4.81 12.53
N GLU A 127 -10.44 -5.42 13.71
CA GLU A 127 -11.59 -5.32 14.63
C GLU A 127 -11.91 -3.87 15.02
N GLU A 128 -10.88 -3.02 15.10
CA GLU A 128 -11.02 -1.59 15.42
C GLU A 128 -11.72 -0.79 14.32
N ASP A 129 -11.77 -1.35 13.09
CA ASP A 129 -12.38 -0.70 11.94
C ASP A 129 -13.87 -1.02 11.78
N VAL A 130 -14.43 -1.91 12.63
CA VAL A 130 -15.84 -2.32 12.54
C VAL A 130 -16.78 -1.11 12.72
N GLY A 131 -17.73 -0.97 11.79
CA GLY A 131 -18.66 0.14 11.72
C GLY A 131 -18.17 1.34 10.88
N GLU A 132 -16.90 1.40 10.52
CA GLU A 132 -16.33 2.45 9.68
C GLU A 132 -16.57 2.20 8.19
N PRO A 133 -16.58 3.25 7.34
CA PRO A 133 -16.73 3.09 5.89
C PRO A 133 -15.59 2.31 5.25
N LYS A 134 -15.93 1.28 4.45
CA LYS A 134 -14.94 0.39 3.82
C LYS A 134 -13.95 1.13 2.94
N ALA A 135 -14.43 2.01 2.04
CA ALA A 135 -13.57 2.73 1.10
C ALA A 135 -12.50 3.56 1.81
N THR A 136 -12.91 4.34 2.82
CA THR A 136 -12.00 5.22 3.58
C THR A 136 -10.94 4.40 4.35
N ARG A 137 -11.37 3.30 4.98
CA ARG A 137 -10.45 2.47 5.76
C ARG A 137 -9.50 1.67 4.87
N ALA A 138 -10.00 1.14 3.73
CA ALA A 138 -9.15 0.48 2.74
C ALA A 138 -8.07 1.43 2.19
N ALA A 139 -8.46 2.64 1.78
CA ALA A 139 -7.53 3.66 1.31
C ALA A 139 -6.44 3.97 2.35
N ARG A 140 -6.85 4.17 3.61
CA ARG A 140 -5.91 4.44 4.72
C ARG A 140 -4.96 3.28 4.97
N ALA A 141 -5.46 2.04 4.95
CA ALA A 141 -4.66 0.85 5.18
C ALA A 141 -3.59 0.67 4.09
N VAL A 142 -3.95 0.90 2.82
CA VAL A 142 -3.03 0.81 1.69
C VAL A 142 -1.99 1.92 1.74
N ASN A 143 -2.40 3.17 1.94
CA ASN A 143 -1.48 4.32 2.00
C ASN A 143 -0.44 4.18 3.12
N ARG A 144 -0.81 3.55 4.24
CA ARG A 144 0.11 3.27 5.34
C ARG A 144 1.15 2.21 4.99
N ARG A 145 0.76 1.20 4.20
CA ARG A 145 1.60 0.03 3.88
C ARG A 145 2.47 0.23 2.65
N VAL A 146 1.99 1.02 1.68
CA VAL A 146 2.69 1.19 0.39
C VAL A 146 3.15 2.64 0.26
N ARG A 147 4.46 2.85 0.42
CA ARG A 147 5.05 4.20 0.31
C ARG A 147 4.80 4.78 -1.09
N GLY A 148 4.30 6.00 -1.14
CA GLY A 148 4.02 6.72 -2.38
C GLY A 148 2.68 6.40 -3.02
N ALA A 149 1.89 5.46 -2.48
CA ALA A 149 0.50 5.28 -2.88
C ALA A 149 -0.34 6.52 -2.48
N LYS A 150 -1.26 6.88 -3.34
CA LYS A 150 -2.22 7.97 -3.16
C LYS A 150 -3.62 7.43 -3.44
N VAL A 151 -4.09 6.61 -2.52
CA VAL A 151 -5.42 6.01 -2.59
C VAL A 151 -6.41 6.91 -1.85
N THR A 152 -7.52 7.26 -2.51
CA THR A 152 -8.61 8.07 -1.93
C THR A 152 -9.88 7.22 -1.85
N GLY A 153 -10.50 7.18 -0.68
CA GLY A 153 -11.78 6.48 -0.46
C GLY A 153 -12.97 7.46 -0.51
N HIS A 154 -14.02 7.06 -1.19
CA HIS A 154 -15.26 7.83 -1.37
C HIS A 154 -16.47 7.04 -0.87
#